data_8224e8646b84c88f8628b2def8ba3f30
#
_entry.id   8224e8646b84c88f8628b2def8ba3f30
#
_cell.length_a   1.000
_cell.length_b   1.000
_cell.length_c   1.000
_cell.angle_alpha   90.00
_cell.angle_beta   90.00
_cell.angle_gamma   90.00
#
_symmetry.space_group_name_H-M   'P 1'
#
loop_
_entity.id
_entity.type
_entity.pdbx_description
1 polymer ?
#
loop_
_entity_poly.entity_id
_entity_poly.type
_entity_poly.pdbx_seq_one_letter_code
_entity_poly.pdbx_strand_id
1 'polypeptide(L)'
;MPNYQVKNVEPVVVSDDVQARVFTLALGDVIPWHYHSESTDHYFVLQGTLTIETRGPDHRRVLTSGERYKISAGTAHCISNESAADCQFLLIQGVGKYDWQKADVIK
;
A
#
# COMPACT_ATOMS: atom_id res chain seq x y z
N MET A 1 6.90 -2.79 -14.13
CA MET A 1 6.58 -1.52 -13.44
C MET A 1 5.08 -1.46 -13.15
N PRO A 2 4.70 -1.05 -11.95
CA PRO A 2 3.28 -0.81 -11.67
C PRO A 2 2.73 0.27 -12.59
N ASN A 3 1.50 0.09 -13.03
CA ASN A 3 0.86 1.02 -13.95
C ASN A 3 -0.16 1.88 -13.21
N TYR A 4 0.32 2.71 -12.29
CA TYR A 4 -0.51 3.64 -11.54
C TYR A 4 0.28 4.90 -11.22
N GLN A 5 -0.45 5.97 -10.87
CA GLN A 5 0.14 7.21 -10.41
C GLN A 5 -0.53 7.66 -9.13
N VAL A 6 0.29 8.17 -8.20
CA VAL A 6 -0.18 8.81 -6.98
C VAL A 6 0.52 10.16 -6.87
N LYS A 7 0.05 11.00 -5.95
CA LYS A 7 0.55 12.37 -5.82
C LYS A 7 2.07 12.43 -5.62
N ASN A 8 2.61 11.59 -4.74
CA ASN A 8 4.06 11.57 -4.51
C ASN A 8 4.51 10.25 -3.90
N VAL A 9 5.72 9.83 -4.25
CA VAL A 9 6.40 8.70 -3.62
C VAL A 9 7.84 9.11 -3.35
N GLU A 10 8.26 9.00 -2.10
CA GLU A 10 9.59 9.38 -1.66
C GLU A 10 10.31 8.18 -1.07
N PRO A 11 11.43 7.72 -1.68
CA PRO A 11 12.18 6.62 -1.08
C PRO A 11 12.89 7.08 0.18
N VAL A 12 12.88 6.23 1.21
CA VAL A 12 13.59 6.45 2.47
C VAL A 12 14.77 5.51 2.58
N VAL A 13 14.53 4.20 2.41
CA VAL A 13 15.58 3.18 2.38
C VAL A 13 15.23 2.20 1.28
N VAL A 14 16.18 1.91 0.41
CA VAL A 14 15.98 0.94 -0.67
C VAL A 14 17.17 0.00 -0.70
N SER A 15 16.89 -1.30 -0.60
CA SER A 15 17.88 -2.36 -0.73
C SER A 15 17.29 -3.49 -1.57
N ASP A 16 18.04 -4.58 -1.73
CA ASP A 16 17.57 -5.70 -2.56
C ASP A 16 16.37 -6.42 -1.95
N ASP A 17 16.24 -6.39 -0.62
CA ASP A 17 15.24 -7.17 0.11
C ASP A 17 14.35 -6.35 1.04
N VAL A 18 14.56 -5.04 1.13
CA VAL A 18 13.72 -4.13 1.92
C VAL A 18 13.59 -2.80 1.19
N GLN A 19 12.36 -2.30 1.12
CA GLN A 19 12.08 -0.95 0.61
C GLN A 19 11.21 -0.22 1.62
N ALA A 20 11.61 0.99 1.99
CA ALA A 20 10.81 1.88 2.81
C ALA A 20 10.59 3.18 2.02
N ARG A 21 9.33 3.53 1.81
CA ARG A 21 8.96 4.71 1.04
C ARG A 21 7.79 5.43 1.71
N VAL A 22 7.79 6.76 1.59
CA VAL A 22 6.64 7.55 2.02
C VAL A 22 5.79 7.87 0.79
N PHE A 23 4.53 7.47 0.85
CA PHE A 23 3.54 7.73 -0.19
C PHE A 23 2.64 8.88 0.23
N THR A 24 2.32 9.74 -0.72
CA THR A 24 1.26 10.74 -0.54
C THR A 24 0.19 10.49 -1.59
N LEU A 25 -1.04 10.28 -1.14
CA LEU A 25 -2.20 10.07 -2.00
C LEU A 25 -3.15 11.26 -1.88
N ALA A 26 -3.46 11.88 -3.01
CA ALA A 26 -4.54 12.88 -3.07
C ALA A 26 -5.90 12.18 -3.09
N LEU A 27 -6.97 12.94 -2.91
CA LEU A 27 -8.32 12.39 -3.05
C LEU A 27 -8.47 11.65 -4.37
N GLY A 28 -8.92 10.41 -4.30
CA GLY A 28 -9.18 9.58 -5.46
C GLY A 28 -7.97 8.82 -5.98
N ASP A 29 -6.78 9.05 -5.42
CA ASP A 29 -5.62 8.27 -5.82
C ASP A 29 -5.78 6.82 -5.36
N VAL A 30 -5.44 5.88 -6.26
CA VAL A 30 -5.59 4.45 -6.02
C VAL A 30 -4.32 3.72 -6.44
N ILE A 31 -3.83 2.86 -5.56
CA ILE A 31 -2.85 1.83 -5.92
C ILE A 31 -3.69 0.58 -6.20
N PRO A 32 -3.84 0.19 -7.47
CA PRO A 32 -4.83 -0.82 -7.85
C PRO A 32 -4.51 -2.22 -7.32
N TRP A 33 -5.46 -3.12 -7.42
CA TRP A 33 -5.34 -4.49 -6.93
C TRP A 33 -4.07 -5.17 -7.42
N HIS A 34 -3.27 -5.65 -6.48
CA HIS A 34 -2.01 -6.33 -6.75
C HIS A 34 -1.61 -7.17 -5.54
N TYR A 35 -0.56 -7.97 -5.71
CA TYR A 35 0.07 -8.67 -4.60
C TYR A 35 1.58 -8.73 -4.83
N HIS A 36 2.31 -9.03 -3.77
CA HIS A 36 3.75 -9.25 -3.81
C HIS A 36 4.03 -10.69 -3.46
N SER A 37 4.91 -11.36 -4.22
CA SER A 37 5.13 -12.79 -4.06
C SER A 37 5.90 -13.12 -2.78
N GLU A 38 6.86 -12.29 -2.39
CA GLU A 38 7.75 -12.58 -1.27
C GLU A 38 7.71 -11.54 -0.16
N SER A 39 7.49 -10.27 -0.49
CA SER A 39 7.55 -9.21 0.52
C SER A 39 6.23 -9.04 1.25
N THR A 40 6.32 -8.73 2.53
CA THR A 40 5.19 -8.33 3.38
C THR A 40 5.15 -6.82 3.42
N ASP A 41 3.95 -6.26 3.34
CA ASP A 41 3.72 -4.82 3.44
C ASP A 41 3.40 -4.42 4.86
N HIS A 42 4.09 -3.39 5.35
CA HIS A 42 3.81 -2.77 6.65
C HIS A 42 3.45 -1.31 6.41
N TYR A 43 2.19 -0.96 6.66
CA TYR A 43 1.67 0.40 6.47
C TYR A 43 1.61 1.13 7.80
N PHE A 44 2.13 2.37 7.83
CA PHE A 44 2.08 3.26 9.00
C PHE A 44 1.51 4.59 8.52
N VAL A 45 0.29 4.92 8.93
CA VAL A 45 -0.33 6.18 8.50
C VAL A 45 0.26 7.34 9.30
N LEU A 46 0.82 8.30 8.56
CA LEU A 46 1.46 9.48 9.14
C LEU A 46 0.50 10.65 9.21
N GLN A 47 -0.38 10.79 8.22
CA GLN A 47 -1.30 11.91 8.12
C GLN A 47 -2.51 11.51 7.27
N GLY A 48 -3.69 11.98 7.67
CA GLY A 48 -4.90 11.75 6.89
C GLY A 48 -5.50 10.37 7.10
N THR A 49 -6.24 9.89 6.10
CA THR A 49 -7.02 8.66 6.17
C THR A 49 -6.71 7.77 4.98
N LEU A 50 -6.37 6.51 5.25
CA LEU A 50 -6.01 5.54 4.22
C LEU A 50 -7.01 4.39 4.23
N THR A 51 -7.51 4.00 3.06
CA THR A 51 -8.39 2.85 2.91
C THR A 51 -7.59 1.69 2.33
N ILE A 52 -7.62 0.55 3.02
CA ILE A 52 -6.96 -0.68 2.58
C ILE A 52 -8.01 -1.77 2.42
N GLU A 53 -8.02 -2.40 1.24
CA GLU A 53 -8.87 -3.54 0.96
C GLU A 53 -8.01 -4.75 0.62
N THR A 54 -8.40 -5.93 1.11
CA THR A 54 -7.71 -7.18 0.85
C THR A 54 -8.67 -8.27 0.39
N ARG A 55 -8.12 -9.31 -0.23
CA ARG A 55 -8.84 -10.54 -0.58
C ARG A 55 -8.03 -11.74 -0.11
N GLY A 56 -8.76 -12.74 0.42
CA GLY A 56 -8.19 -13.97 0.94
C GLY A 56 -7.29 -13.78 2.16
N PRO A 57 -7.75 -13.21 3.27
CA PRO A 57 -9.15 -12.89 3.62
C PRO A 57 -9.63 -11.55 3.09
N ASP A 58 -10.95 -11.43 2.97
CA ASP A 58 -11.59 -10.19 2.54
C ASP A 58 -11.75 -9.25 3.73
N HIS A 59 -11.07 -8.12 3.67
CA HIS A 59 -11.15 -7.07 4.68
C HIS A 59 -11.19 -5.70 4.02
N ARG A 60 -11.82 -4.75 4.70
CA ARG A 60 -11.74 -3.34 4.38
C ARG A 60 -11.46 -2.57 5.66
N ARG A 61 -10.36 -1.86 5.68
CA ARG A 61 -9.93 -1.10 6.85
C ARG A 61 -9.72 0.36 6.45
N VAL A 62 -10.20 1.24 7.32
CA VAL A 62 -9.95 2.69 7.18
C VAL A 62 -9.05 3.07 8.33
N LEU A 63 -7.84 3.53 8.00
CA LEU A 63 -6.82 3.84 8.98
C LEU A 63 -6.59 5.34 9.06
N THR A 64 -6.41 5.84 10.27
CA THR A 64 -6.09 7.24 10.50
C THR A 64 -4.67 7.39 11.06
N SER A 65 -4.22 8.63 11.23
CA SER A 65 -2.87 8.94 11.69
C SER A 65 -2.50 8.16 12.95
N GLY A 66 -1.33 7.53 12.91
CA GLY A 66 -0.80 6.72 14.01
C GLY A 66 -1.19 5.25 13.96
N GLU A 67 -2.14 4.87 13.09
CA GLU A 67 -2.53 3.47 12.93
C GLU A 67 -1.65 2.76 11.92
N ARG A 68 -1.58 1.44 12.04
CA ARG A 68 -0.75 0.60 11.18
C ARG A 68 -1.48 -0.66 10.77
N TYR A 69 -1.03 -1.26 9.67
CA TYR A 69 -1.61 -2.47 9.14
C TYR A 69 -0.56 -3.28 8.38
N LYS A 70 -0.65 -4.61 8.49
CA LYS A 70 0.28 -5.52 7.83
C LYS A 70 -0.47 -6.36 6.80
N ILE A 71 0.10 -6.48 5.60
CA ILE A 71 -0.42 -7.36 4.55
C ILE A 71 0.66 -8.38 4.21
N SER A 72 0.35 -9.66 4.44
CA SER A 72 1.30 -10.75 4.18
C SER A 72 1.54 -10.96 2.69
N ALA A 73 2.70 -11.48 2.35
CA ALA A 73 3.03 -11.85 0.98
C ALA A 73 1.93 -12.74 0.38
N GLY A 74 1.63 -12.54 -0.89
CA GLY A 74 0.62 -13.30 -1.62
C GLY A 74 -0.81 -12.81 -1.44
N THR A 75 -1.06 -11.84 -0.55
CA THR A 75 -2.41 -11.32 -0.32
C THR A 75 -2.71 -10.18 -1.28
N ALA A 76 -3.73 -10.35 -2.12
CA ALA A 76 -4.17 -9.29 -3.02
C ALA A 76 -4.75 -8.11 -2.23
N HIS A 77 -4.38 -6.91 -2.62
CA HIS A 77 -4.82 -5.70 -1.92
C HIS A 77 -4.93 -4.49 -2.84
N CYS A 78 -5.70 -3.52 -2.39
CA CYS A 78 -5.92 -2.24 -3.06
C CYS A 78 -5.87 -1.14 -2.02
N ILE A 79 -5.12 -0.09 -2.31
CA ILE A 79 -4.87 1.03 -1.39
C ILE A 79 -5.43 2.29 -2.01
N SER A 80 -6.20 3.06 -1.25
CA SER A 80 -6.82 4.27 -1.81
C SER A 80 -6.97 5.36 -0.76
N ASN A 81 -7.08 6.59 -1.25
CA ASN A 81 -7.50 7.73 -0.44
C ASN A 81 -8.89 8.17 -0.90
N GLU A 82 -9.89 7.87 -0.11
CA GLU A 82 -11.28 8.24 -0.36
C GLU A 82 -11.68 9.51 0.40
N SER A 83 -10.74 10.11 1.13
CA SER A 83 -11.00 11.31 1.92
C SER A 83 -10.74 12.59 1.12
N ALA A 84 -11.21 13.73 1.63
CA ALA A 84 -11.06 15.01 0.94
C ALA A 84 -9.66 15.63 1.10
N ALA A 85 -8.85 15.11 2.02
CA ALA A 85 -7.50 15.64 2.29
C ALA A 85 -6.44 14.63 1.83
N ASP A 86 -5.22 15.13 1.60
CA ASP A 86 -4.10 14.25 1.29
C ASP A 86 -3.87 13.25 2.42
N CYS A 87 -3.50 12.03 2.04
CA CYS A 87 -3.11 10.98 2.96
C CYS A 87 -1.62 10.68 2.76
N GLN A 88 -0.89 10.55 3.87
CA GLN A 88 0.53 10.23 3.82
C GLN A 88 0.80 9.01 4.68
N PHE A 89 1.51 8.03 4.15
CA PHE A 89 1.85 6.83 4.90
C PHE A 89 3.26 6.34 4.57
N LEU A 90 3.91 5.74 5.57
CA LEU A 90 5.15 5.02 5.39
C LEU A 90 4.81 3.57 5.05
N LEU A 91 5.37 3.08 3.96
CA LEU A 91 5.25 1.69 3.56
C LEU A 91 6.61 1.03 3.63
N ILE A 92 6.73 0.01 4.47
CA ILE A 92 7.92 -0.82 4.54
C ILE A 92 7.58 -2.17 3.92
N GLN A 93 8.31 -2.56 2.87
CA GLN A 93 8.10 -3.81 2.16
C GLN A 93 9.34 -4.69 2.31
N GLY A 94 9.15 -5.85 2.88
CA GLY A 94 10.23 -6.81 3.15
C GLY A 94 9.85 -7.79 4.26
N VAL A 95 10.72 -8.66 4.63
CA VAL A 95 11.99 -8.94 3.98
C VAL A 95 11.73 -9.91 2.84
N GLY A 96 12.37 -9.69 1.67
CA GLY A 96 12.18 -10.50 0.49
C GLY A 96 12.28 -9.66 -0.77
N LYS A 97 12.47 -10.33 -1.89
CA LYS A 97 12.60 -9.64 -3.17
C LYS A 97 11.29 -8.94 -3.52
N TYR A 98 11.38 -7.65 -3.86
CA TYR A 98 10.21 -6.88 -4.27
C TYR A 98 9.78 -7.28 -5.67
N ASP A 99 8.46 -7.49 -5.86
CA ASP A 99 7.83 -7.60 -7.16
C ASP A 99 6.44 -6.98 -7.10
N TRP A 100 5.82 -6.81 -8.25
CA TRP A 100 4.45 -6.32 -8.38
C TRP A 100 3.72 -7.26 -9.31
N GLN A 101 2.69 -7.93 -8.79
CA GLN A 101 1.85 -8.82 -9.56
C GLN A 101 0.43 -8.26 -9.62
N LYS A 102 -0.07 -8.00 -10.82
CA LYS A 102 -1.42 -7.52 -10.99
C LYS A 102 -2.39 -8.61 -10.52
N ALA A 103 -3.38 -8.23 -9.72
CA ALA A 103 -4.41 -9.15 -9.25
C ALA A 103 -5.73 -8.84 -9.97
N ASP A 104 -6.33 -9.89 -10.55
CA ASP A 104 -7.67 -9.79 -11.13
C ASP A 104 -8.67 -10.06 -10.02
N VAL A 105 -9.41 -9.03 -9.65
CA VAL A 105 -10.43 -9.15 -8.62
C VAL A 105 -11.81 -9.15 -9.28
N ILE A 106 -12.50 -10.26 -9.16
CA ILE A 106 -13.85 -10.41 -9.68
C ILE A 106 -14.83 -9.99 -8.59
N LYS A 107 -15.66 -9.03 -8.90
CA LYS A 107 -16.68 -8.52 -7.97
C LYS A 107 -17.98 -9.29 -8.09
#